data_f20b049bc602d538e6c4801b96a168c4
#
_entry.id   f20b049bc602d538e6c4801b96a168c4
#
_cell.length_a   1.000
_cell.length_b   1.000
_cell.length_c   1.000
_cell.angle_alpha   90.00
_cell.angle_beta   90.00
_cell.angle_gamma   90.00
#
_symmetry.space_group_name_H-M   'P 1'
#
loop_
_entity.id
_entity.type
_entity.pdbx_description
1 polymer ?
#
loop_
_entity_poly.entity_id
_entity_poly.type
_entity_poly.pdbx_seq_one_letter_code
_entity_poly.pdbx_strand_id
1 'polypeptide(L)'
;MVAALLPQRCPMTITLNHTIVPARDKVAAARFFADLFGLRFDDRGGHFAPVRVNETLTLLFDDDDAFESHHYAFHVSGAEFDAILERINTTGLTYGSAPWSLDDGKLNDWNGGRGVYFKDPNGHVLELMTAPQ
;
A
#
# COMPACT_ATOMS: atom_id res chain seq x y z
N MET A 1 16.12 37.27 -7.93
CA MET A 1 16.28 36.73 -8.09
C MET A 1 16.35 35.52 -8.39
N VAL A 2 16.76 35.08 -7.93
CA VAL A 2 17.26 33.88 -8.32
C VAL A 2 16.32 32.74 -8.24
N ALA A 3 15.36 32.79 -7.36
CA ALA A 3 14.36 31.76 -7.30
C ALA A 3 13.68 31.57 -8.63
N ALA A 4 13.50 32.66 -9.32
CA ALA A 4 12.92 32.58 -10.63
C ALA A 4 13.84 31.89 -11.63
N LEU A 5 15.09 31.76 -11.25
CA LEU A 5 16.05 31.14 -12.12
C LEU A 5 16.18 29.67 -11.86
N LEU A 6 15.47 29.15 -10.87
CA LEU A 6 15.42 27.71 -10.73
C LEU A 6 14.91 27.16 -12.03
N PRO A 7 15.64 26.23 -12.60
CA PRO A 7 15.21 25.67 -13.86
C PRO A 7 13.82 25.12 -13.71
N GLN A 8 13.06 25.35 -14.73
CA GLN A 8 11.83 24.64 -14.83
C GLN A 8 12.19 23.19 -14.84
N ARG A 9 11.87 22.52 -13.80
CA ARG A 9 12.12 21.11 -13.81
C ARG A 9 11.25 20.50 -14.86
N CYS A 10 11.84 19.71 -15.70
CA CYS A 10 11.03 18.79 -16.47
C CYS A 10 10.20 18.00 -15.48
N PRO A 11 8.93 17.77 -15.78
CA PRO A 11 8.13 16.90 -14.91
C PRO A 11 8.90 15.62 -14.67
N MET A 12 8.93 15.18 -13.43
CA MET A 12 9.54 13.91 -13.12
C MET A 12 8.78 12.83 -13.85
N THR A 13 9.49 12.11 -14.69
CA THR A 13 8.89 11.05 -15.50
C THR A 13 9.21 9.66 -14.96
N ILE A 14 10.10 9.57 -13.98
CA ILE A 14 10.42 8.29 -13.37
C ILE A 14 9.31 7.95 -12.39
N THR A 15 8.60 6.87 -12.69
CA THR A 15 7.54 6.38 -11.81
C THR A 15 7.75 4.91 -11.57
N LEU A 16 7.38 4.44 -10.39
CA LEU A 16 7.38 3.02 -10.13
C LEU A 16 6.21 2.40 -10.90
N ASN A 17 6.51 1.54 -11.85
CA ASN A 17 5.51 0.95 -12.72
C ASN A 17 4.90 -0.32 -12.12
N HIS A 18 5.74 -1.22 -11.66
CA HIS A 18 5.28 -2.45 -11.03
C HIS A 18 6.34 -2.96 -10.09
N THR A 19 5.91 -3.77 -9.14
CA THR A 19 6.81 -4.50 -8.26
C THR A 19 6.19 -5.87 -7.98
N ILE A 20 7.05 -6.85 -7.75
CA ILE A 20 6.61 -8.20 -7.41
C ILE A 20 6.43 -8.28 -5.91
N VAL A 21 5.27 -8.77 -5.49
CA VAL A 21 4.94 -8.98 -4.08
C VAL A 21 4.87 -10.49 -3.85
N PRO A 22 5.83 -11.06 -3.13
CA PRO A 22 5.79 -12.50 -2.87
C PRO A 22 4.67 -12.86 -1.90
N ALA A 23 4.06 -14.00 -2.12
CA ALA A 23 2.93 -14.47 -1.31
C ALA A 23 2.88 -15.99 -1.35
N ARG A 24 2.34 -16.58 -0.29
CA ARG A 24 2.16 -18.04 -0.30
C ARG A 24 1.10 -18.48 -1.28
N ASP A 25 0.09 -17.63 -1.47
CA ASP A 25 -0.98 -17.84 -2.44
C ASP A 25 -1.25 -16.49 -3.10
N LYS A 26 -0.76 -16.33 -4.32
CA LYS A 26 -0.81 -15.06 -5.03
C LYS A 26 -2.25 -14.56 -5.25
N VAL A 27 -3.17 -15.47 -5.54
CA VAL A 27 -4.56 -15.08 -5.81
C VAL A 27 -5.23 -14.61 -4.52
N ALA A 28 -5.05 -15.34 -3.43
CA ALA A 28 -5.60 -14.94 -2.14
C ALA A 28 -5.02 -13.61 -1.67
N ALA A 29 -3.71 -13.41 -1.87
CA ALA A 29 -3.04 -12.16 -1.50
C ALA A 29 -3.53 -10.99 -2.34
N ALA A 30 -3.69 -11.19 -3.64
CA ALA A 30 -4.20 -10.15 -4.53
C ALA A 30 -5.64 -9.77 -4.17
N ARG A 31 -6.49 -10.75 -3.87
CA ARG A 31 -7.86 -10.49 -3.43
C ARG A 31 -7.90 -9.71 -2.13
N PHE A 32 -7.10 -10.13 -1.16
CA PHE A 32 -7.03 -9.42 0.11
C PHE A 32 -6.68 -7.95 -0.10
N PHE A 33 -5.63 -7.70 -0.88
CA PHE A 33 -5.19 -6.33 -1.13
C PHE A 33 -6.27 -5.53 -1.87
N ALA A 34 -6.81 -6.08 -2.94
CA ALA A 34 -7.81 -5.39 -3.75
C ALA A 34 -9.07 -5.08 -2.94
N ASP A 35 -9.56 -6.06 -2.18
CA ASP A 35 -10.77 -5.86 -1.37
C ASP A 35 -10.56 -4.79 -0.31
N LEU A 36 -9.40 -4.81 0.34
CA LEU A 36 -9.11 -3.85 1.40
C LEU A 36 -8.96 -2.43 0.86
N PHE A 37 -8.27 -2.29 -0.28
CA PHE A 37 -8.00 -0.98 -0.88
C PHE A 37 -9.12 -0.49 -1.80
N GLY A 38 -10.18 -1.29 -1.99
CA GLY A 38 -11.29 -0.91 -2.85
C GLY A 38 -10.95 -0.95 -4.32
N LEU A 39 -10.07 -1.86 -4.71
CA LEU A 39 -9.60 -2.03 -6.09
C LEU A 39 -10.19 -3.27 -6.72
N ARG A 40 -10.09 -3.35 -8.03
CA ARG A 40 -10.53 -4.54 -8.76
C ARG A 40 -9.40 -5.55 -8.85
N PHE A 41 -9.76 -6.82 -8.77
CA PHE A 41 -8.87 -7.91 -9.10
C PHE A 41 -9.61 -8.93 -9.92
N ASP A 42 -9.08 -9.23 -11.11
CA ASP A 42 -9.60 -10.27 -11.99
C ASP A 42 -8.52 -11.35 -12.10
N ASP A 43 -8.83 -12.55 -11.59
CA ASP A 43 -7.91 -13.66 -11.69
C ASP A 43 -7.92 -14.19 -13.13
N ARG A 44 -6.80 -14.06 -13.82
CA ARG A 44 -6.65 -14.48 -15.21
C ARG A 44 -5.82 -15.75 -15.36
N GLY A 45 -5.39 -16.34 -14.24
CA GLY A 45 -4.62 -17.58 -14.26
C GLY A 45 -3.21 -17.46 -14.80
N GLY A 46 -2.66 -16.23 -14.89
CA GLY A 46 -1.30 -16.04 -15.37
C GLY A 46 -0.26 -16.33 -14.30
N HIS A 47 1.00 -16.11 -14.66
CA HIS A 47 2.11 -16.30 -13.72
C HIS A 47 1.98 -15.40 -12.50
N PHE A 48 1.58 -14.15 -12.72
CA PHE A 48 1.34 -13.21 -11.64
C PHE A 48 -0.16 -13.01 -11.42
N ALA A 49 -0.51 -12.61 -10.21
CA ALA A 49 -1.84 -12.09 -9.90
C ALA A 49 -1.72 -10.57 -9.78
N PRO A 50 -2.05 -9.82 -10.85
CA PRO A 50 -1.83 -8.38 -10.87
C PRO A 50 -2.98 -7.63 -10.22
N VAL A 51 -2.64 -6.62 -9.41
CA VAL A 51 -3.60 -5.65 -8.91
C VAL A 51 -3.15 -4.26 -9.36
N ARG A 52 -3.97 -3.64 -10.20
CA ARG A 52 -3.72 -2.28 -10.63
C ARG A 52 -4.09 -1.31 -9.53
N VAL A 53 -3.10 -0.62 -8.98
CA VAL A 53 -3.32 0.31 -7.88
C VAL A 53 -3.84 1.65 -8.40
N ASN A 54 -3.21 2.15 -9.45
CA ASN A 54 -3.58 3.40 -10.10
C ASN A 54 -3.06 3.39 -11.54
N GLU A 55 -3.02 4.54 -12.19
CA GLU A 55 -2.59 4.64 -13.58
C GLU A 55 -1.14 4.26 -13.80
N THR A 56 -0.31 4.32 -12.77
CA THR A 56 1.14 4.13 -12.93
C THR A 56 1.70 2.91 -12.21
N LEU A 57 0.96 2.30 -11.28
CA LEU A 57 1.48 1.21 -10.45
C LEU A 57 0.59 -0.01 -10.49
N THR A 58 1.21 -1.14 -10.75
CA THR A 58 0.61 -2.47 -10.62
C THR A 58 1.43 -3.28 -9.63
N LEU A 59 0.77 -3.94 -8.69
CA LEU A 59 1.41 -4.93 -7.83
C LEU A 59 1.23 -6.30 -8.48
N LEU A 60 2.34 -7.02 -8.65
CA LEU A 60 2.33 -8.35 -9.23
C LEU A 60 2.55 -9.36 -8.10
N PHE A 61 1.48 -9.93 -7.61
CA PHE A 61 1.58 -10.97 -6.58
C PHE A 61 2.08 -12.27 -7.23
N ASP A 62 3.01 -12.92 -6.57
CA ASP A 62 3.68 -14.09 -7.10
C ASP A 62 3.83 -15.15 -6.02
N ASP A 63 3.59 -16.39 -6.38
CA ASP A 63 3.76 -17.51 -5.44
C ASP A 63 5.22 -17.66 -5.06
N ASP A 64 5.47 -17.72 -3.76
CA ASP A 64 6.81 -17.92 -3.22
C ASP A 64 6.67 -18.61 -1.85
N ASP A 65 7.47 -19.63 -1.62
CA ASP A 65 7.45 -20.37 -0.38
C ASP A 65 8.33 -19.76 0.70
N ALA A 66 9.31 -18.95 0.31
CA ALA A 66 10.28 -18.38 1.23
C ALA A 66 10.62 -16.95 0.82
N PHE A 67 10.27 -16.01 1.66
CA PHE A 67 10.51 -14.59 1.42
C PHE A 67 10.57 -13.83 2.73
N GLU A 68 11.19 -12.68 2.70
CA GLU A 68 11.20 -11.78 3.84
C GLU A 68 9.98 -10.83 3.77
N SER A 69 9.59 -10.32 4.93
CA SER A 69 8.54 -9.30 4.99
C SER A 69 8.97 -8.05 4.25
N HIS A 70 8.12 -7.56 3.38
CA HIS A 70 8.31 -6.27 2.73
C HIS A 70 7.54 -5.19 3.47
N HIS A 71 7.83 -3.92 3.14
CA HIS A 71 7.12 -2.77 3.66
C HIS A 71 6.68 -1.90 2.49
N TYR A 72 5.39 -1.72 2.35
CA TYR A 72 4.80 -0.88 1.31
C TYR A 72 4.00 0.23 1.95
N ALA A 73 4.30 1.47 1.58
CA ALA A 73 3.64 2.65 2.11
C ALA A 73 2.89 3.37 0.99
N PHE A 74 1.66 3.74 1.26
CA PHE A 74 0.79 4.37 0.27
C PHE A 74 0.33 5.73 0.78
N HIS A 75 0.56 6.76 -0.03
CA HIS A 75 -0.02 8.07 0.21
C HIS A 75 -1.44 8.06 -0.34
N VAL A 76 -2.40 8.33 0.51
CA VAL A 76 -3.82 8.29 0.17
C VAL A 76 -4.50 9.60 0.56
N SER A 77 -5.65 9.87 -0.03
CA SER A 77 -6.48 10.99 0.39
C SER A 77 -7.13 10.68 1.75
N GLY A 78 -7.66 11.70 2.41
CA GLY A 78 -8.40 11.51 3.66
C GLY A 78 -9.60 10.59 3.47
N ALA A 79 -10.30 10.71 2.36
CA ALA A 79 -11.46 9.87 2.08
C ALA A 79 -11.06 8.41 1.84
N GLU A 80 -9.96 8.19 1.11
CA GLU A 80 -9.43 6.84 0.92
C GLU A 80 -8.96 6.23 2.24
N PHE A 81 -8.28 7.02 3.05
CA PHE A 81 -7.83 6.59 4.37
C PHE A 81 -9.01 6.11 5.21
N ASP A 82 -10.07 6.92 5.29
CA ASP A 82 -11.26 6.58 6.07
C ASP A 82 -11.93 5.31 5.55
N ALA A 83 -12.04 5.16 4.24
CA ALA A 83 -12.67 3.98 3.64
C ALA A 83 -11.86 2.71 3.92
N ILE A 84 -10.55 2.78 3.79
CA ILE A 84 -9.69 1.62 4.04
C ILE A 84 -9.68 1.28 5.53
N LEU A 85 -9.59 2.28 6.40
CA LEU A 85 -9.64 2.07 7.84
C LEU A 85 -10.95 1.41 8.28
N GLU A 86 -12.06 1.81 7.68
CA GLU A 86 -13.34 1.17 7.94
C GLU A 86 -13.32 -0.31 7.56
N ARG A 87 -12.72 -0.64 6.42
CA ARG A 87 -12.58 -2.05 6.00
C ARG A 87 -11.66 -2.82 6.92
N ILE A 88 -10.57 -2.20 7.39
CA ILE A 88 -9.68 -2.80 8.39
C ILE A 88 -10.48 -3.17 9.63
N ASN A 89 -11.28 -2.24 10.14
CA ASN A 89 -12.10 -2.47 11.32
C ASN A 89 -13.17 -3.54 11.08
N THR A 90 -13.81 -3.50 9.94
CA THR A 90 -14.88 -4.45 9.60
C THR A 90 -14.35 -5.87 9.47
N THR A 91 -13.15 -6.04 8.92
CA THR A 91 -12.54 -7.35 8.75
C THR A 91 -11.87 -7.88 10.03
N GLY A 92 -11.76 -7.05 11.05
CA GLY A 92 -11.11 -7.43 12.29
C GLY A 92 -9.61 -7.48 12.23
N LEU A 93 -9.00 -6.84 11.25
CA LEU A 93 -7.55 -6.76 11.16
C LEU A 93 -6.98 -5.96 12.31
N THR A 94 -5.88 -6.43 12.85
CA THR A 94 -5.10 -5.69 13.83
C THR A 94 -4.34 -4.57 13.11
N TYR A 95 -4.24 -3.40 13.75
CA TYR A 95 -3.48 -2.29 13.21
C TYR A 95 -2.80 -1.49 14.32
N GLY A 96 -1.88 -0.64 13.94
CA GLY A 96 -1.14 0.15 14.91
C GLY A 96 -0.59 1.45 14.35
N SER A 97 0.07 2.19 15.22
CA SER A 97 0.53 3.55 14.94
C SER A 97 1.94 3.63 14.39
N ALA A 98 2.68 2.53 14.36
CA ALA A 98 4.08 2.54 13.95
C ALA A 98 4.52 1.15 13.53
N PRO A 99 5.61 1.01 12.77
CA PRO A 99 6.10 -0.31 12.39
C PRO A 99 6.58 -1.15 13.57
N TRP A 100 6.90 -0.50 14.68
CA TRP A 100 7.25 -1.17 15.94
C TRP A 100 6.07 -1.28 16.91
N SER A 101 4.88 -0.85 16.50
CA SER A 101 3.64 -0.89 17.28
C SER A 101 2.48 -1.21 16.35
N LEU A 102 2.47 -2.44 15.85
CA LEU A 102 1.52 -2.85 14.81
C LEU A 102 0.16 -3.26 15.35
N ASP A 103 -0.02 -3.29 16.67
CA ASP A 103 -1.22 -3.82 17.30
C ASP A 103 -1.79 -2.93 18.41
N ASP A 104 -1.33 -1.69 18.50
CA ASP A 104 -1.82 -0.78 19.55
C ASP A 104 -3.22 -0.21 19.26
N GLY A 105 -3.76 -0.44 18.08
CA GLY A 105 -5.09 0.04 17.70
C GLY A 105 -5.17 1.54 17.56
N LYS A 106 -4.05 2.21 17.37
CA LYS A 106 -3.98 3.67 17.29
C LYS A 106 -3.50 4.12 15.93
N LEU A 107 -3.83 5.35 15.60
CA LEU A 107 -3.31 6.04 14.41
C LEU A 107 -2.16 6.95 14.85
N ASN A 108 -1.32 7.36 13.90
CA ASN A 108 -0.36 8.40 14.13
C ASN A 108 -0.74 9.69 13.41
N ASP A 109 -0.05 10.77 13.75
CA ASP A 109 -0.27 12.09 13.17
C ASP A 109 1.00 12.65 12.50
N TRP A 110 1.83 11.75 12.01
CA TRP A 110 3.12 12.13 11.46
C TRP A 110 2.97 13.09 10.29
N ASN A 111 3.86 14.06 10.23
CA ASN A 111 3.90 15.08 9.18
C ASN A 111 2.60 15.88 9.07
N GLY A 112 1.82 15.95 10.15
CA GLY A 112 0.57 16.70 10.16
C GLY A 112 -0.60 15.99 9.54
N GLY A 113 -0.44 14.73 9.18
CA GLY A 113 -1.50 13.92 8.59
C GLY A 113 -2.00 12.84 9.51
N ARG A 114 -2.49 11.77 8.93
CA ARG A 114 -2.88 10.55 9.64
C ARG A 114 -2.16 9.37 9.02
N GLY A 115 -1.73 8.44 9.86
CA GLY A 115 -1.07 7.24 9.40
C GLY A 115 -1.55 6.01 10.16
N VAL A 116 -1.41 4.85 9.52
CA VAL A 116 -1.75 3.57 10.11
C VAL A 116 -0.88 2.48 9.51
N TYR A 117 -0.52 1.50 10.34
CA TYR A 117 0.27 0.34 9.95
C TYR A 117 -0.53 -0.93 10.21
N PHE A 118 -0.44 -1.87 9.30
CA PHE A 118 -1.08 -3.18 9.47
C PHE A 118 -0.33 -4.22 8.62
N LYS A 119 -0.63 -5.48 8.83
CA LYS A 119 0.01 -6.56 8.07
C LYS A 119 -0.99 -7.21 7.13
N ASP A 120 -0.49 -7.66 5.99
CA ASP A 120 -1.23 -8.55 5.14
C ASP A 120 -1.10 -10.01 5.64
N PRO A 121 -1.82 -10.98 5.05
CA PRO A 121 -1.73 -12.38 5.49
C PRO A 121 -0.35 -13.00 5.33
N ASN A 122 0.53 -12.42 4.55
CA ASN A 122 1.89 -12.92 4.32
C ASN A 122 2.91 -12.27 5.24
N GLY A 123 2.47 -11.38 6.14
CA GLY A 123 3.37 -10.68 7.05
C GLY A 123 4.03 -9.45 6.47
N HIS A 124 3.67 -9.04 5.26
CA HIS A 124 4.13 -7.75 4.74
C HIS A 124 3.49 -6.63 5.54
N VAL A 125 4.28 -5.60 5.84
CA VAL A 125 3.80 -4.42 6.56
C VAL A 125 3.30 -3.40 5.55
N LEU A 126 2.06 -2.99 5.73
CA LEU A 126 1.42 -1.98 4.89
C LEU A 126 1.22 -0.72 5.71
N GLU A 127 1.43 0.40 5.08
CA GLU A 127 1.29 1.71 5.72
C GLU A 127 0.43 2.62 4.84
N LEU A 128 -0.49 3.32 5.46
CA LEU A 128 -1.24 4.39 4.80
C LEU A 128 -0.86 5.71 5.46
N MET A 129 -0.74 6.77 4.67
CA MET A 129 -0.51 8.12 5.18
C MET A 129 -1.27 9.14 4.35
N THR A 130 -1.80 10.16 4.99
CA THR A 130 -2.47 11.25 4.28
C THR A 130 -1.54 12.42 4.00
N ALA A 131 -0.41 12.50 4.70
CA ALA A 131 0.63 13.49 4.43
C ALA A 131 1.88 12.76 3.94
N PRO A 132 2.42 13.14 2.78
CA PRO A 132 3.60 12.46 2.23
C PRO A 132 4.83 12.72 3.09
N GLN A 133 5.78 11.79 3.03
CA GLN A 133 7.07 11.89 3.71
C GLN A 133 8.14 12.36 2.76
#